data_8a9dd08447fc91879b81cabc6e63685a
#
_entry.id   8a9dd08447fc91879b81cabc6e63685a
#
_cell.length_a   1.000
_cell.length_b   1.000
_cell.length_c   1.000
_cell.angle_alpha   90.00
_cell.angle_beta   90.00
_cell.angle_gamma   90.00
#
_symmetry.space_group_name_H-M   'P 1'
#
loop_
_entity.id
_entity.type
_entity.pdbx_description
1 polymer ?
#
loop_
_entity_poly.entity_id
_entity_poly.type
_entity_poly.pdbx_seq_one_letter_code
_entity_poly.pdbx_strand_id
1 'polypeptide(L)'
;MGIRLRNITGLLPKGLLGFGGKSLIYRSLEYLKNEGISRAVVVTGFQDSFYHQHLQQNEDIPELEFIHSKQFEDTGSMHSLFVASNYLQEDFLLLESDLLYESRALPSVINFEGPDVVLASGETGSGDEVYIYGEKYEKQTGIINSSSVLTGKIAAISKNPFPSLSVQGELVGISKISLKLLNRMCELHKVNSEFPCDRHYEEYISDLCSMTKIPFLRVGDLVWTEIDNQSHYERALKEILPRLIK
;
A
#
# COMPACT_ATOMS: atom_id res chain seq x y z
N MET A 1 10.13 0.50 11.15
CA MET A 1 10.18 -0.57 12.21
C MET A 1 8.99 -0.42 13.15
N GLY A 2 8.18 -1.46 13.36
CA GLY A 2 6.97 -1.42 14.22
C GLY A 2 7.24 -1.30 15.73
N ILE A 3 8.07 -0.33 16.12
CA ILE A 3 8.48 -0.11 17.53
C ILE A 3 7.26 0.11 18.43
N ARG A 4 6.23 0.80 17.95
CA ARG A 4 4.99 1.12 18.69
C ARG A 4 4.13 -0.12 19.01
N LEU A 5 4.37 -1.24 18.33
CA LEU A 5 3.63 -2.51 18.51
C LEU A 5 4.40 -3.59 19.28
N ARG A 6 5.63 -3.34 19.72
CA ARG A 6 6.48 -4.36 20.38
C ARG A 6 5.82 -5.03 21.61
N ASN A 7 4.97 -4.31 22.32
CA ASN A 7 4.21 -4.86 23.44
C ASN A 7 3.21 -5.94 23.03
N ILE A 8 2.72 -5.91 21.79
CA ILE A 8 1.75 -6.86 21.23
C ILE A 8 2.46 -7.93 20.41
N THR A 9 3.43 -7.51 19.60
CA THR A 9 4.08 -8.36 18.60
C THR A 9 5.28 -9.11 19.15
N GLY A 10 5.89 -8.62 20.24
CA GLY A 10 7.20 -9.08 20.68
C GLY A 10 8.23 -8.85 19.58
N LEU A 11 8.76 -9.95 19.01
CA LEU A 11 9.70 -9.92 17.89
C LEU A 11 9.04 -10.15 16.52
N LEU A 12 7.70 -10.32 16.47
CA LEU A 12 7.01 -10.62 15.22
C LEU A 12 6.92 -9.37 14.34
N PRO A 13 7.28 -9.45 13.04
CA PRO A 13 7.06 -8.36 12.09
C PRO A 13 5.58 -8.01 11.93
N LYS A 14 5.25 -6.72 11.69
CA LYS A 14 3.87 -6.24 11.53
C LYS A 14 3.06 -7.06 10.51
N GLY A 15 3.62 -7.32 9.33
CA GLY A 15 2.95 -8.07 8.26
C GLY A 15 2.57 -9.50 8.64
N LEU A 16 3.18 -10.06 9.70
CA LEU A 16 2.87 -11.38 10.22
C LEU A 16 1.84 -11.37 11.37
N LEU A 17 1.31 -10.21 11.76
CA LEU A 17 0.25 -10.12 12.75
C LEU A 17 -1.00 -10.88 12.28
N GLY A 18 -1.54 -11.70 13.17
CA GLY A 18 -2.69 -12.56 12.89
C GLY A 18 -4.03 -11.87 13.13
N PHE A 19 -4.92 -11.97 12.15
CA PHE A 19 -6.31 -11.53 12.23
C PHE A 19 -7.22 -12.62 11.66
N GLY A 20 -8.09 -13.19 12.50
CA GLY A 20 -9.01 -14.24 12.07
C GLY A 20 -8.31 -15.50 11.53
N GLY A 21 -7.19 -15.88 12.13
CA GLY A 21 -6.43 -17.09 11.75
C GLY A 21 -5.43 -16.90 10.58
N LYS A 22 -5.36 -15.72 9.96
CA LYS A 22 -4.43 -15.42 8.86
C LYS A 22 -3.62 -14.18 9.19
N SER A 23 -2.33 -14.14 8.80
CA SER A 23 -1.52 -12.92 8.92
C SER A 23 -1.93 -11.87 7.87
N LEU A 24 -1.59 -10.60 8.11
CA LEU A 24 -1.89 -9.50 7.18
C LEU A 24 -1.34 -9.78 5.78
N ILE A 25 -0.04 -10.09 5.70
CA ILE A 25 0.61 -10.37 4.43
C ILE A 25 0.05 -11.63 3.75
N TYR A 26 -0.26 -12.69 4.52
CA TYR A 26 -0.85 -13.90 3.95
C TYR A 26 -2.21 -13.62 3.30
N ARG A 27 -3.05 -12.83 3.97
CA ARG A 27 -4.35 -12.42 3.45
C ARG A 27 -4.21 -11.62 2.15
N SER A 28 -3.26 -10.70 2.09
CA SER A 28 -2.97 -9.92 0.87
C SER A 28 -2.50 -10.81 -0.27
N LEU A 29 -1.60 -11.75 0.00
CA LEU A 29 -1.11 -12.71 -0.99
C LEU A 29 -2.22 -13.65 -1.49
N GLU A 30 -3.10 -14.13 -0.61
CA GLU A 30 -4.27 -14.93 -0.99
C GLU A 30 -5.22 -14.13 -1.89
N TYR A 31 -5.48 -12.87 -1.58
CA TYR A 31 -6.29 -12.01 -2.44
C TYR A 31 -5.65 -11.79 -3.80
N LEU A 32 -4.32 -11.56 -3.87
CA LEU A 32 -3.59 -11.46 -5.12
C LEU A 32 -3.70 -12.75 -5.96
N LYS A 33 -3.57 -13.92 -5.33
CA LYS A 33 -3.73 -15.21 -6.00
C LYS A 33 -5.12 -15.39 -6.59
N ASN A 34 -6.16 -15.00 -5.86
CA ASN A 34 -7.55 -15.06 -6.30
C ASN A 34 -7.83 -14.14 -7.50
N GLU A 35 -7.09 -13.03 -7.63
CA GLU A 35 -7.13 -12.13 -8.78
C GLU A 35 -6.22 -12.59 -9.95
N GLY A 36 -5.65 -13.79 -9.86
CA GLY A 36 -4.83 -14.37 -10.93
C GLY A 36 -3.36 -13.91 -10.93
N ILE A 37 -2.90 -13.19 -9.92
CA ILE A 37 -1.49 -12.80 -9.78
C ILE A 37 -0.69 -14.05 -9.38
N SER A 38 0.29 -14.41 -10.22
CA SER A 38 1.06 -15.65 -10.05
C SER A 38 2.39 -15.48 -9.33
N ARG A 39 2.92 -14.25 -9.26
CA ARG A 39 4.24 -13.94 -8.65
C ARG A 39 4.13 -12.70 -7.76
N ALA A 40 4.83 -12.72 -6.63
CA ALA A 40 4.98 -11.57 -5.75
C ALA A 40 6.43 -11.42 -5.28
N VAL A 41 6.92 -10.18 -5.28
CA VAL A 41 8.21 -9.80 -4.69
C VAL A 41 7.94 -9.26 -3.30
N VAL A 42 8.52 -9.86 -2.29
CA VAL A 42 8.37 -9.46 -0.87
C VAL A 42 9.68 -8.86 -0.39
N VAL A 43 9.69 -7.55 -0.14
CA VAL A 43 10.84 -6.89 0.45
C VAL A 43 10.77 -7.02 1.96
N THR A 44 11.79 -7.63 2.53
CA THR A 44 11.91 -7.87 3.96
C THR A 44 13.04 -7.04 4.58
N GLY A 45 13.04 -6.93 5.89
CA GLY A 45 14.08 -6.26 6.68
C GLY A 45 14.13 -6.86 8.06
N PHE A 46 13.43 -6.25 9.03
CA PHE A 46 13.36 -6.76 10.40
C PHE A 46 12.80 -8.18 10.44
N GLN A 47 13.57 -9.09 11.06
CA GLN A 47 13.17 -10.49 11.26
C GLN A 47 12.80 -11.22 9.94
N ASP A 48 13.58 -11.01 8.91
CA ASP A 48 13.44 -11.61 7.58
C ASP A 48 13.12 -13.13 7.63
N SER A 49 13.83 -13.88 8.45
CA SER A 49 13.63 -15.33 8.60
C SER A 49 12.20 -15.74 9.01
N PHE A 50 11.46 -14.88 9.72
CA PHE A 50 10.07 -15.16 10.08
C PHE A 50 9.15 -15.16 8.86
N TYR A 51 9.39 -14.27 7.89
CA TYR A 51 8.64 -14.28 6.64
C TYR A 51 8.87 -15.57 5.86
N HIS A 52 10.11 -15.99 5.72
CA HIS A 52 10.46 -17.26 5.07
C HIS A 52 9.80 -18.46 5.74
N GLN A 53 9.75 -18.50 7.08
CA GLN A 53 9.11 -19.59 7.81
C GLN A 53 7.58 -19.61 7.68
N HIS A 54 6.94 -18.43 7.69
CA HIS A 54 5.47 -18.33 7.72
C HIS A 54 4.83 -18.41 6.34
N LEU A 55 5.56 -18.07 5.27
CA LEU A 55 5.04 -17.99 3.90
C LEU A 55 5.59 -19.07 2.98
N GLN A 56 6.36 -20.05 3.50
CA GLN A 56 6.91 -21.12 2.67
C GLN A 56 5.81 -22.06 2.17
N GLN A 57 5.93 -22.44 0.87
CA GLN A 57 5.25 -23.56 0.21
C GLN A 57 3.73 -23.62 0.44
N ASN A 58 3.03 -22.56 0.09
CA ASN A 58 1.59 -22.54 0.17
C ASN A 58 0.98 -22.33 -1.22
N GLU A 59 0.17 -23.29 -1.68
CA GLU A 59 -0.46 -23.26 -3.01
C GLU A 59 -1.52 -22.14 -3.15
N ASP A 60 -2.01 -21.65 -2.02
CA ASP A 60 -3.06 -20.61 -1.97
C ASP A 60 -2.51 -19.20 -2.18
N ILE A 61 -1.20 -19.03 -2.33
CA ILE A 61 -0.55 -17.73 -2.54
C ILE A 61 0.31 -17.73 -3.81
N PRO A 62 0.68 -16.56 -4.38
CA PRO A 62 1.60 -16.47 -5.50
C PRO A 62 2.97 -17.09 -5.20
N GLU A 63 3.74 -17.41 -6.24
CA GLU A 63 5.17 -17.69 -6.09
C GLU A 63 5.87 -16.45 -5.50
N LEU A 64 6.66 -16.67 -4.43
CA LEU A 64 7.30 -15.59 -3.69
C LEU A 64 8.78 -15.49 -4.00
N GLU A 65 9.23 -14.28 -4.28
CA GLU A 65 10.62 -13.89 -4.30
C GLU A 65 10.91 -12.93 -3.15
N PHE A 66 11.77 -13.34 -2.23
CA PHE A 66 12.14 -12.54 -1.06
C PHE A 66 13.41 -11.75 -1.34
N ILE A 67 13.37 -10.46 -0.99
CA ILE A 67 14.50 -9.54 -1.14
C ILE A 67 14.76 -8.87 0.19
N HIS A 68 15.94 -9.08 0.75
CA HIS A 68 16.31 -8.45 2.00
C HIS A 68 16.88 -7.04 1.77
N SER A 69 16.18 -6.03 2.28
CA SER A 69 16.68 -4.64 2.33
C SER A 69 17.60 -4.48 3.53
N LYS A 70 18.92 -4.44 3.30
CA LYS A 70 19.93 -4.36 4.37
C LYS A 70 19.85 -3.05 5.18
N GLN A 71 19.26 -2.01 4.61
CA GLN A 71 19.21 -0.66 5.18
C GLN A 71 17.81 -0.31 5.71
N PHE A 72 17.02 -1.32 6.03
CA PHE A 72 15.62 -1.15 6.46
C PHE A 72 15.45 -0.30 7.73
N GLU A 73 16.49 -0.17 8.56
CA GLU A 73 16.43 0.61 9.80
C GLU A 73 16.53 2.11 9.55
N ASP A 74 17.29 2.49 8.53
CA ASP A 74 17.69 3.88 8.25
C ASP A 74 17.00 4.47 7.01
N THR A 75 16.06 3.71 6.37
CA THR A 75 15.44 4.11 5.12
C THR A 75 13.92 3.96 5.16
N GLY A 76 13.22 4.76 4.33
CA GLY A 76 11.78 4.68 4.12
C GLY A 76 11.36 3.63 3.07
N SER A 77 10.06 3.53 2.84
CA SER A 77 9.47 2.54 1.91
C SER A 77 9.92 2.74 0.46
N MET A 78 10.32 3.97 0.05
CA MET A 78 10.88 4.17 -1.28
C MET A 78 12.18 3.39 -1.50
N HIS A 79 13.04 3.28 -0.49
CA HIS A 79 14.27 2.49 -0.61
C HIS A 79 13.95 0.98 -0.80
N SER A 80 12.97 0.47 -0.08
CA SER A 80 12.49 -0.91 -0.29
C SER A 80 12.01 -1.12 -1.72
N LEU A 81 11.22 -0.19 -2.26
CA LEU A 81 10.77 -0.24 -3.65
C LEU A 81 11.94 -0.14 -4.63
N PHE A 82 12.93 0.72 -4.36
CA PHE A 82 14.14 0.85 -5.16
C PHE A 82 14.96 -0.45 -5.22
N VAL A 83 15.11 -1.14 -4.09
CA VAL A 83 15.78 -2.45 -4.04
C VAL A 83 15.00 -3.50 -4.85
N ALA A 84 13.66 -3.49 -4.74
CA ALA A 84 12.79 -4.39 -5.50
C ALA A 84 12.80 -4.12 -7.01
N SER A 85 13.11 -2.89 -7.45
CA SER A 85 13.01 -2.48 -8.86
C SER A 85 13.83 -3.35 -9.82
N ASN A 86 14.92 -3.95 -9.36
CA ASN A 86 15.75 -4.84 -10.17
C ASN A 86 15.10 -6.21 -10.47
N TYR A 87 14.02 -6.54 -9.77
CA TYR A 87 13.30 -7.81 -9.86
C TYR A 87 11.93 -7.66 -10.54
N LEU A 88 11.52 -6.42 -10.82
CA LEU A 88 10.26 -6.08 -11.47
C LEU A 88 10.49 -5.88 -12.98
N GLN A 89 9.80 -6.66 -13.82
CA GLN A 89 9.96 -6.66 -15.27
C GLN A 89 8.71 -6.19 -16.03
N GLU A 90 7.61 -5.95 -15.30
CA GLU A 90 6.31 -5.55 -15.83
C GLU A 90 5.62 -4.58 -14.86
N ASP A 91 4.53 -3.95 -15.29
CA ASP A 91 3.69 -3.14 -14.43
C ASP A 91 3.15 -4.01 -13.28
N PHE A 92 3.03 -3.46 -12.08
CA PHE A 92 2.78 -4.25 -10.88
C PHE A 92 1.81 -3.55 -9.91
N LEU A 93 1.33 -4.34 -8.95
CA LEU A 93 0.62 -3.83 -7.78
C LEU A 93 1.60 -3.64 -6.63
N LEU A 94 1.65 -2.43 -6.08
CA LEU A 94 2.37 -2.10 -4.85
C LEU A 94 1.39 -2.18 -3.68
N LEU A 95 1.73 -2.98 -2.66
CA LEU A 95 0.95 -3.13 -1.44
C LEU A 95 1.83 -2.89 -0.20
N GLU A 96 1.33 -2.15 0.75
CA GLU A 96 1.90 -2.11 2.09
C GLU A 96 1.54 -3.37 2.87
N SER A 97 2.44 -3.85 3.72
CA SER A 97 2.32 -5.18 4.35
C SER A 97 1.52 -5.20 5.65
N ASP A 98 1.16 -4.04 6.17
CA ASP A 98 0.47 -3.83 7.46
C ASP A 98 -1.01 -3.47 7.32
N LEU A 99 -1.60 -3.76 6.17
CA LEU A 99 -2.99 -3.49 5.84
C LEU A 99 -3.90 -4.66 6.20
N LEU A 100 -5.03 -4.35 6.83
CA LEU A 100 -6.20 -5.21 6.92
C LEU A 100 -7.32 -4.58 6.09
N TYR A 101 -7.76 -5.23 5.02
CA TYR A 101 -8.69 -4.66 4.05
C TYR A 101 -9.62 -5.71 3.43
N GLU A 102 -10.72 -5.26 2.87
CA GLU A 102 -11.66 -6.11 2.14
C GLU A 102 -11.19 -6.45 0.73
N SER A 103 -11.50 -7.64 0.25
CA SER A 103 -11.00 -8.19 -1.02
C SER A 103 -11.29 -7.33 -2.24
N ARG A 104 -12.39 -6.56 -2.27
CA ARG A 104 -12.74 -5.67 -3.41
C ARG A 104 -11.74 -4.54 -3.67
N ALA A 105 -10.80 -4.27 -2.75
CA ALA A 105 -9.76 -3.27 -2.96
C ALA A 105 -8.89 -3.60 -4.18
N LEU A 106 -8.48 -4.88 -4.32
CA LEU A 106 -7.60 -5.31 -5.43
C LEU A 106 -8.28 -5.22 -6.80
N PRO A 107 -9.46 -5.85 -7.05
CA PRO A 107 -10.12 -5.71 -8.35
C PRO A 107 -10.46 -4.26 -8.70
N SER A 108 -10.70 -3.38 -7.72
CA SER A 108 -10.91 -1.96 -8.00
C SER A 108 -9.69 -1.31 -8.66
N VAL A 109 -8.48 -1.64 -8.20
CA VAL A 109 -7.21 -1.13 -8.75
C VAL A 109 -6.83 -1.85 -10.04
N ILE A 110 -6.98 -3.19 -10.08
CA ILE A 110 -6.63 -4.02 -11.25
C ILE A 110 -7.44 -3.60 -12.48
N ASN A 111 -8.75 -3.41 -12.31
CA ASN A 111 -9.68 -3.06 -13.38
C ASN A 111 -9.69 -1.56 -13.74
N PHE A 112 -8.88 -0.73 -13.07
CA PHE A 112 -8.75 0.67 -13.43
C PHE A 112 -8.09 0.81 -14.81
N GLU A 113 -8.70 1.61 -15.69
CA GLU A 113 -8.15 1.92 -17.02
C GLU A 113 -6.90 2.80 -16.89
N GLY A 114 -5.77 2.28 -17.35
CA GLY A 114 -4.50 2.97 -17.32
C GLY A 114 -3.43 2.19 -16.53
N PRO A 115 -2.16 2.59 -16.73
CA PRO A 115 -1.02 1.88 -16.16
C PRO A 115 -0.75 2.22 -14.70
N ASP A 116 -1.21 3.38 -14.24
CA ASP A 116 -0.95 3.92 -12.90
C ASP A 116 -2.25 4.31 -12.23
N VAL A 117 -2.43 3.97 -10.95
CA VAL A 117 -3.48 4.50 -10.08
C VAL A 117 -3.14 4.27 -8.61
N VAL A 118 -3.47 5.24 -7.76
CA VAL A 118 -3.36 5.15 -6.31
C VAL A 118 -4.74 4.97 -5.70
N LEU A 119 -4.92 3.94 -4.87
CA LEU A 119 -6.19 3.72 -4.18
C LEU A 119 -6.35 4.68 -3.00
N ALA A 120 -7.50 5.33 -2.97
CA ALA A 120 -7.95 6.17 -1.87
C ALA A 120 -9.24 5.62 -1.25
N SER A 121 -9.49 5.96 0.00
CA SER A 121 -10.75 5.68 0.70
C SER A 121 -11.41 6.94 1.22
N GLY A 122 -12.54 6.80 1.91
CA GLY A 122 -13.02 7.79 2.86
C GLY A 122 -12.09 7.86 4.07
N GLU A 123 -12.21 8.92 4.86
CA GLU A 123 -11.42 9.10 6.08
C GLU A 123 -11.72 8.00 7.10
N THR A 124 -10.67 7.40 7.67
CA THR A 124 -10.81 6.33 8.67
C THR A 124 -10.89 6.85 10.09
N GLY A 125 -10.38 8.04 10.37
CA GLY A 125 -10.27 8.61 11.72
C GLY A 125 -9.23 7.87 12.57
N SER A 126 -8.18 7.33 11.96
CA SER A 126 -7.11 6.59 12.64
C SER A 126 -6.19 7.50 13.46
N GLY A 127 -6.06 8.77 13.04
CA GLY A 127 -5.17 9.76 13.64
C GLY A 127 -3.74 9.74 13.05
N ASP A 128 -3.51 8.95 12.00
CA ASP A 128 -2.22 8.87 11.28
C ASP A 128 -2.43 8.91 9.75
N GLU A 129 -3.52 9.53 9.30
CA GLU A 129 -3.95 9.53 7.91
C GLU A 129 -2.94 10.21 6.99
N VAL A 130 -2.71 9.61 5.84
CA VAL A 130 -2.03 10.22 4.69
C VAL A 130 -3.08 10.62 3.68
N TYR A 131 -3.21 11.91 3.38
CA TYR A 131 -4.25 12.42 2.51
C TYR A 131 -3.78 12.58 1.07
N ILE A 132 -4.67 12.23 0.15
CA ILE A 132 -4.53 12.53 -1.28
C ILE A 132 -5.24 13.85 -1.56
N TYR A 133 -4.50 14.82 -2.08
CA TYR A 133 -4.98 16.12 -2.53
C TYR A 133 -5.02 16.16 -4.04
N GLY A 134 -6.02 16.83 -4.61
CA GLY A 134 -6.10 16.92 -6.06
C GLY A 134 -7.44 17.40 -6.58
N GLU A 135 -7.68 17.13 -7.88
CA GLU A 135 -8.88 17.50 -8.61
C GLU A 135 -9.68 16.25 -8.97
N LYS A 136 -11.01 16.31 -8.79
CA LYS A 136 -11.92 15.25 -9.21
C LYS A 136 -12.12 15.32 -10.72
N TYR A 137 -12.19 14.15 -11.36
CA TYR A 137 -12.78 14.04 -12.69
C TYR A 137 -14.28 13.84 -12.57
N GLU A 138 -15.03 14.29 -13.58
CA GLU A 138 -16.42 13.90 -13.76
C GLU A 138 -16.49 12.39 -13.95
N LYS A 139 -17.53 11.76 -13.38
CA LYS A 139 -17.71 10.30 -13.29
C LYS A 139 -17.18 9.53 -14.50
N GLN A 140 -16.21 8.63 -14.30
CA GLN A 140 -16.04 7.49 -15.19
C GLN A 140 -17.20 6.52 -14.92
N THR A 141 -18.16 6.53 -15.85
CA THR A 141 -19.27 5.58 -15.88
C THR A 141 -18.72 4.24 -16.40
N GLY A 142 -18.61 3.23 -15.54
CA GLY A 142 -18.37 1.87 -16.04
C GLY A 142 -17.84 0.81 -15.09
N ILE A 143 -17.14 1.16 -14.02
CA ILE A 143 -16.38 0.14 -13.28
C ILE A 143 -17.03 -0.35 -11.97
N ILE A 144 -17.80 0.47 -11.29
CA ILE A 144 -18.57 0.04 -10.11
C ILE A 144 -19.85 0.87 -10.04
N ASN A 145 -21.01 0.22 -9.99
CA ASN A 145 -22.33 0.84 -9.82
C ASN A 145 -22.57 1.39 -8.39
N SER A 146 -21.58 2.08 -7.80
CA SER A 146 -21.71 2.64 -6.46
C SER A 146 -21.46 4.15 -6.51
N SER A 147 -22.30 4.91 -5.83
CA SER A 147 -22.17 6.36 -5.68
C SER A 147 -20.92 6.78 -4.87
N SER A 148 -20.17 5.83 -4.32
CA SER A 148 -18.98 6.02 -3.49
C SER A 148 -17.66 6.01 -4.28
N VAL A 149 -17.67 5.68 -5.59
CA VAL A 149 -16.44 5.60 -6.40
C VAL A 149 -16.22 6.91 -7.15
N LEU A 150 -15.04 7.49 -6.96
CA LEU A 150 -14.59 8.73 -7.62
C LEU A 150 -13.19 8.54 -8.18
N THR A 151 -12.89 9.22 -9.27
CA THR A 151 -11.53 9.29 -9.82
C THR A 151 -11.09 10.74 -9.95
N GLY A 152 -9.79 10.96 -10.02
CA GLY A 152 -9.25 12.31 -10.22
C GLY A 152 -7.74 12.28 -10.46
N LYS A 153 -7.15 13.47 -10.49
CA LYS A 153 -5.71 13.67 -10.63
C LYS A 153 -5.13 14.03 -9.26
N ILE A 154 -4.05 13.36 -8.87
CA ILE A 154 -3.28 13.69 -7.67
C ILE A 154 -2.50 14.99 -7.94
N ALA A 155 -2.55 15.91 -6.99
CA ALA A 155 -1.71 17.10 -6.93
C ALA A 155 -0.64 16.98 -5.85
N ALA A 156 -0.96 16.31 -4.71
CA ALA A 156 -0.03 16.00 -3.64
C ALA A 156 -0.54 14.81 -2.81
N ILE A 157 0.38 14.15 -2.11
CA ILE A 157 0.09 13.14 -1.07
C ILE A 157 0.87 13.56 0.18
N SER A 158 0.20 13.70 1.32
CA SER A 158 0.85 14.17 2.55
C SER A 158 0.01 13.96 3.79
N LYS A 159 0.67 13.74 4.93
CA LYS A 159 0.08 13.87 6.28
C LYS A 159 -0.19 15.33 6.65
N ASN A 160 0.61 16.25 6.12
CA ASN A 160 0.47 17.68 6.40
C ASN A 160 -0.60 18.31 5.50
N PRO A 161 -1.44 19.20 6.04
CA PRO A 161 -2.47 19.86 5.26
C PRO A 161 -1.89 20.79 4.18
N PHE A 162 -2.53 20.80 3.01
CA PHE A 162 -2.32 21.76 1.94
C PHE A 162 -3.53 22.68 1.83
N PRO A 163 -3.52 23.87 2.45
CA PRO A 163 -4.69 24.76 2.52
C PRO A 163 -5.27 25.17 1.16
N SER A 164 -4.45 25.16 0.11
CA SER A 164 -4.85 25.52 -1.27
C SER A 164 -5.42 24.34 -2.07
N LEU A 165 -5.38 23.11 -1.53
CA LEU A 165 -5.80 21.90 -2.22
C LEU A 165 -6.95 21.21 -1.47
N SER A 166 -7.85 20.58 -2.22
CA SER A 166 -8.95 19.81 -1.64
C SER A 166 -8.51 18.38 -1.34
N VAL A 167 -8.84 17.89 -0.15
CA VAL A 167 -8.69 16.46 0.20
C VAL A 167 -9.66 15.65 -0.67
N GLN A 168 -9.12 14.62 -1.32
CA GLN A 168 -9.90 13.71 -2.16
C GLN A 168 -10.17 12.38 -1.45
N GLY A 169 -9.33 11.98 -0.52
CA GLY A 169 -9.47 10.75 0.28
C GLY A 169 -8.20 10.47 1.06
N GLU A 170 -8.22 9.38 1.78
CA GLU A 170 -7.10 8.82 2.53
C GLU A 170 -6.38 7.76 1.70
N LEU A 171 -5.04 7.77 1.69
CA LEU A 171 -4.22 6.77 1.02
C LEU A 171 -4.42 5.39 1.67
N VAL A 172 -4.70 4.38 0.86
CA VAL A 172 -4.91 3.01 1.37
C VAL A 172 -3.63 2.19 1.43
N GLY A 173 -2.58 2.60 0.72
CA GLY A 173 -1.36 1.78 0.62
C GLY A 173 -1.43 0.67 -0.43
N ILE A 174 -2.36 0.78 -1.39
CA ILE A 174 -2.49 -0.12 -2.55
C ILE A 174 -2.45 0.74 -3.82
N SER A 175 -1.56 0.41 -4.75
CA SER A 175 -1.39 1.18 -5.99
C SER A 175 -1.05 0.26 -7.16
N LYS A 176 -1.47 0.64 -8.36
CA LYS A 176 -0.99 0.07 -9.63
C LYS A 176 0.08 1.01 -10.18
N ILE A 177 1.25 0.47 -10.43
CA ILE A 177 2.45 1.24 -10.80
C ILE A 177 3.04 0.67 -12.09
N SER A 178 3.20 1.51 -13.08
CA SER A 178 3.91 1.15 -14.31
C SER A 178 5.43 1.14 -14.11
N LEU A 179 6.15 0.34 -14.89
CA LEU A 179 7.62 0.41 -14.94
C LEU A 179 8.11 1.81 -15.30
N LYS A 180 7.35 2.55 -16.10
CA LYS A 180 7.68 3.93 -16.47
C LYS A 180 7.65 4.86 -15.26
N LEU A 181 6.62 4.74 -14.40
CA LEU A 181 6.53 5.52 -13.17
C LEU A 181 7.60 5.08 -12.17
N LEU A 182 7.77 3.77 -11.98
CA LEU A 182 8.83 3.20 -11.12
C LEU A 182 10.21 3.74 -11.48
N ASN A 183 10.58 3.72 -12.77
CA ASN A 183 11.87 4.22 -13.22
C ASN A 183 12.09 5.69 -12.86
N ARG A 184 11.07 6.54 -13.02
CA ARG A 184 11.15 7.95 -12.61
C ARG A 184 11.32 8.11 -11.10
N MET A 185 10.59 7.33 -10.31
CA MET A 185 10.75 7.33 -8.84
C MET A 185 12.16 6.91 -8.45
N CYS A 186 12.70 5.86 -9.09
CA CYS A 186 14.06 5.39 -8.88
C CYS A 186 15.14 6.42 -9.28
N GLU A 187 14.93 7.14 -10.38
CA GLU A 187 15.82 8.23 -10.81
C GLU A 187 15.84 9.36 -9.76
N LEU A 188 14.67 9.80 -9.30
CA LEU A 188 14.59 10.79 -8.22
C LEU A 188 15.24 10.30 -6.94
N HIS A 189 15.04 9.02 -6.59
CA HIS A 189 15.64 8.44 -5.39
C HIS A 189 17.18 8.46 -5.46
N LYS A 190 17.76 8.15 -6.61
CA LYS A 190 19.23 8.22 -6.82
C LYS A 190 19.78 9.62 -6.68
N VAL A 191 19.06 10.63 -7.16
CA VAL A 191 19.50 12.04 -7.11
C VAL A 191 19.34 12.61 -5.70
N ASN A 192 18.28 12.26 -5.00
CA ASN A 192 17.93 12.80 -3.69
C ASN A 192 18.51 11.97 -2.52
N SER A 193 19.27 10.91 -2.82
CA SER A 193 19.82 10.03 -1.80
C SER A 193 21.05 10.63 -1.12
N GLU A 194 20.90 11.71 -0.33
CA GLU A 194 21.71 11.87 0.85
C GLU A 194 21.32 10.75 1.80
N PHE A 195 22.21 9.82 2.03
CA PHE A 195 21.99 8.68 2.90
C PHE A 195 22.12 9.07 4.39
N PRO A 196 21.20 8.63 5.28
CA PRO A 196 20.03 7.78 5.08
C PRO A 196 18.83 8.55 4.51
N CYS A 197 18.13 7.95 3.54
CA CYS A 197 16.92 8.51 2.96
C CYS A 197 15.68 7.84 3.57
N ASP A 198 15.01 8.52 4.48
CA ASP A 198 13.82 8.03 5.20
C ASP A 198 12.49 8.28 4.48
N ARG A 199 12.55 8.85 3.26
CA ARG A 199 11.38 9.19 2.47
C ARG A 199 10.60 7.96 2.01
N HIS A 200 9.28 8.10 1.97
CA HIS A 200 8.34 7.07 1.58
C HIS A 200 7.96 7.18 0.09
N TYR A 201 7.49 6.08 -0.52
CA TYR A 201 7.18 6.02 -1.96
C TYR A 201 6.10 7.01 -2.40
N GLU A 202 5.12 7.28 -1.54
CA GLU A 202 4.04 8.23 -1.80
C GLU A 202 4.53 9.67 -1.90
N GLU A 203 5.61 10.03 -1.23
CA GLU A 203 6.24 11.33 -1.36
C GLU A 203 6.89 11.51 -2.75
N TYR A 204 7.44 10.43 -3.33
CA TYR A 204 7.98 10.45 -4.69
C TYR A 204 6.86 10.51 -5.74
N ILE A 205 5.74 9.85 -5.50
CA ILE A 205 4.53 10.01 -6.31
C ILE A 205 4.09 11.49 -6.25
N SER A 206 4.04 12.09 -5.08
CA SER A 206 3.69 13.49 -4.87
C SER A 206 4.60 14.44 -5.65
N ASP A 207 5.92 14.25 -5.57
CA ASP A 207 6.91 15.06 -6.31
C ASP A 207 6.69 14.97 -7.83
N LEU A 208 6.35 13.78 -8.34
CA LEU A 208 6.16 13.54 -9.77
C LEU A 208 4.81 14.06 -10.31
N CYS A 209 3.82 14.33 -9.47
CA CYS A 209 2.50 14.80 -9.89
C CYS A 209 2.51 16.12 -10.66
N SER A 210 3.53 16.96 -10.45
CA SER A 210 3.72 18.20 -11.21
C SER A 210 4.13 17.95 -12.68
N MET A 211 4.82 16.83 -12.95
CA MET A 211 5.37 16.48 -14.26
C MET A 211 4.63 15.33 -14.95
N THR A 212 3.84 14.58 -14.21
CA THR A 212 3.13 13.39 -14.71
C THR A 212 1.72 13.35 -14.12
N LYS A 213 0.74 13.07 -14.97
CA LYS A 213 -0.63 12.87 -14.52
C LYS A 213 -0.74 11.49 -13.87
N ILE A 214 -0.83 11.45 -12.54
CA ILE A 214 -1.04 10.22 -11.78
C ILE A 214 -2.47 10.27 -11.23
N PRO A 215 -3.35 9.33 -11.60
CA PRO A 215 -4.71 9.29 -11.11
C PRO A 215 -4.81 8.69 -9.71
N PHE A 216 -5.87 9.06 -8.99
CA PHE A 216 -6.36 8.31 -7.85
C PHE A 216 -7.72 7.67 -8.18
N LEU A 217 -8.00 6.55 -7.51
CA LEU A 217 -9.30 5.91 -7.46
C LEU A 217 -9.77 5.91 -6.01
N ARG A 218 -10.85 6.65 -5.69
CA ARG A 218 -11.43 6.64 -4.35
C ARG A 218 -12.62 5.69 -4.28
N VAL A 219 -12.53 4.74 -3.35
CA VAL A 219 -13.63 3.86 -2.91
C VAL A 219 -14.03 4.32 -1.50
N GLY A 220 -15.02 5.23 -1.41
CA GLY A 220 -15.30 5.99 -0.19
C GLY A 220 -15.81 5.17 0.99
N ASP A 221 -16.39 3.99 0.75
CA ASP A 221 -16.94 3.07 1.74
C ASP A 221 -16.06 1.80 1.93
N LEU A 222 -14.81 1.83 1.47
CA LEU A 222 -13.87 0.71 1.62
C LEU A 222 -13.66 0.37 3.09
N VAL A 223 -13.74 -0.92 3.40
CA VAL A 223 -13.46 -1.43 4.75
C VAL A 223 -12.00 -1.80 4.85
N TRP A 224 -11.24 -1.02 5.60
CA TRP A 224 -9.80 -1.24 5.76
C TRP A 224 -9.24 -0.50 6.98
N THR A 225 -8.03 -0.84 7.35
CA THR A 225 -7.18 -0.10 8.30
C THR A 225 -5.73 -0.51 8.13
N GLU A 226 -4.80 0.39 8.41
CA GLU A 226 -3.40 0.03 8.67
C GLU A 226 -3.19 -0.31 10.15
N ILE A 227 -2.11 -1.02 10.46
CA ILE A 227 -1.79 -1.46 11.83
C ILE A 227 -0.44 -0.90 12.26
N ASP A 228 -0.42 0.30 12.82
CA ASP A 228 0.79 0.98 13.25
C ASP A 228 1.04 0.97 14.75
N ASN A 229 -0.02 0.88 15.52
CA ASN A 229 0.01 0.99 16.97
C ASN A 229 -1.08 0.12 17.62
N GLN A 230 -1.12 0.12 18.95
CA GLN A 230 -2.07 -0.69 19.71
C GLN A 230 -3.53 -0.31 19.44
N SER A 231 -3.84 0.99 19.31
CA SER A 231 -5.21 1.43 19.03
C SER A 231 -5.69 0.97 17.66
N HIS A 232 -4.82 0.99 16.64
CA HIS A 232 -5.12 0.43 15.30
C HIS A 232 -5.37 -1.08 15.38
N TYR A 233 -4.56 -1.82 16.14
CA TYR A 233 -4.74 -3.25 16.34
C TYR A 233 -6.09 -3.57 17.01
N GLU A 234 -6.42 -2.87 18.08
CA GLU A 234 -7.70 -3.06 18.77
C GLU A 234 -8.91 -2.70 17.91
N ARG A 235 -8.83 -1.59 17.16
CA ARG A 235 -9.85 -1.19 16.18
C ARG A 235 -10.00 -2.25 15.10
N ALA A 236 -8.88 -2.76 14.56
CA ALA A 236 -8.90 -3.83 13.56
C ALA A 236 -9.67 -5.06 14.03
N LEU A 237 -9.44 -5.50 15.29
CA LEU A 237 -10.15 -6.64 15.86
C LEU A 237 -11.64 -6.38 16.12
N LYS A 238 -11.97 -5.19 16.64
CA LYS A 238 -13.34 -4.89 17.11
C LYS A 238 -14.26 -4.43 16.00
N GLU A 239 -13.75 -3.69 15.01
CA GLU A 239 -14.57 -2.96 14.05
C GLU A 239 -14.35 -3.42 12.60
N ILE A 240 -13.11 -3.72 12.19
CA ILE A 240 -12.77 -4.02 10.80
C ILE A 240 -12.94 -5.51 10.52
N LEU A 241 -12.26 -6.39 11.27
CA LEU A 241 -12.31 -7.83 11.05
C LEU A 241 -13.73 -8.41 11.00
N PRO A 242 -14.67 -8.03 11.89
CA PRO A 242 -16.05 -8.54 11.82
C PRO A 242 -16.81 -8.15 10.55
N ARG A 243 -16.35 -7.11 9.84
CA ARG A 243 -16.94 -6.69 8.56
C ARG A 243 -16.34 -7.43 7.37
N LEU A 244 -15.14 -7.99 7.52
CA LEU A 244 -14.43 -8.73 6.46
C LEU A 244 -14.79 -10.21 6.40
N ILE A 245 -15.26 -10.81 7.50
CA ILE A 245 -15.56 -12.25 7.61
C ILE A 245 -17.06 -12.56 7.51
N LYS A 246 -17.86 -11.61 7.08
CA LYS A 246 -19.28 -11.80 6.74
C LYS A 246 -19.40 -12.30 5.32
#